data_abe205600e0c786867e94493dcf31990
#
_entry.id   abe205600e0c786867e94493dcf31990
#
_cell.length_a   1.000
_cell.length_b   1.000
_cell.length_c   1.000
_cell.angle_alpha   90.00
_cell.angle_beta   90.00
_cell.angle_gamma   90.00
#
_symmetry.space_group_name_H-M   'P 1'
#
loop_
_entity.id
_entity.type
_entity.pdbx_description
1 polymer ?
#
loop_
_entity_poly.entity_id
_entity_poly.type
_entity_poly.pdbx_seq_one_letter_code
_entity_poly.pdbx_strand_id
1 'polypeptide(L)'
;MSKGKLAKFADMASYPHVFEYPYSAVDNVPFEMKGKWNESFFKNDHPIVLELGCGRGEYTVGLGRLFPDKNFIGVDIKGSRMWSGATDSLQAGMKNVAFLRTNIEIIDRFFSENEVSEIWLTFSDPQMKKATKRLTSTYFMERYRRFLKPDGIIHLKTDSNFMFTYTRYMIEENNLPVDVMTEDLYHSGMADEILSIKTYYEQQWLDRGLNIKYIKFHLPKEGELHEPDVEIELDEYLSLIHISEPTRP
;
A
#
# COMPACT_ATOMS: atom_id res chain seq x y z
N MET A 1 -27.65 -5.05 8.82
CA MET A 1 -27.73 -4.85 7.35
C MET A 1 -26.45 -4.18 6.88
N SER A 2 -25.81 -4.69 5.82
CA SER A 2 -24.59 -4.07 5.27
C SER A 2 -24.96 -2.75 4.59
N LYS A 3 -24.23 -1.68 4.90
CA LYS A 3 -24.43 -0.34 4.34
C LYS A 3 -24.19 -0.35 2.82
N GLY A 4 -25.11 0.22 2.06
CA GLY A 4 -25.01 0.28 0.60
C GLY A 4 -23.80 1.12 0.11
N LYS A 5 -23.35 0.90 -1.13
CA LYS A 5 -22.16 1.57 -1.70
C LYS A 5 -22.29 3.10 -1.69
N LEU A 6 -23.44 3.65 -2.04
CA LEU A 6 -23.67 5.11 -2.05
C LEU A 6 -23.61 5.72 -0.65
N ALA A 7 -24.17 5.02 0.35
CA ALA A 7 -24.11 5.47 1.73
C ALA A 7 -22.66 5.47 2.28
N LYS A 8 -21.82 4.52 1.87
CA LYS A 8 -20.39 4.51 2.23
C LYS A 8 -19.64 5.71 1.64
N PHE A 9 -19.93 6.09 0.40
CA PHE A 9 -19.33 7.28 -0.20
C PHE A 9 -19.78 8.57 0.50
N ALA A 10 -21.05 8.67 0.88
CA ALA A 10 -21.55 9.81 1.63
C ALA A 10 -20.87 9.95 3.00
N ASP A 11 -20.66 8.83 3.72
CA ASP A 11 -19.90 8.82 4.96
C ASP A 11 -18.46 9.31 4.73
N MET A 12 -17.76 8.72 3.74
CA MET A 12 -16.36 9.05 3.42
C MET A 12 -16.19 10.55 3.15
N ALA A 13 -17.11 11.16 2.41
CA ALA A 13 -17.09 12.58 2.13
C ALA A 13 -17.25 13.46 3.39
N SER A 14 -17.82 12.93 4.47
CA SER A 14 -18.01 13.64 5.75
C SER A 14 -16.89 13.42 6.75
N TYR A 15 -15.99 12.45 6.52
CA TYR A 15 -14.94 12.11 7.47
C TYR A 15 -13.76 13.10 7.39
N PRO A 16 -13.35 13.73 8.49
CA PRO A 16 -12.33 14.78 8.47
C PRO A 16 -10.91 14.29 8.13
N HIS A 17 -10.67 12.98 8.20
CA HIS A 17 -9.39 12.34 7.93
C HIS A 17 -9.38 11.57 6.59
N VAL A 18 -10.40 11.79 5.74
CA VAL A 18 -10.51 11.21 4.40
C VAL A 18 -10.41 12.31 3.36
N PHE A 19 -9.50 12.13 2.42
CA PHE A 19 -9.21 13.06 1.33
C PHE A 19 -9.52 12.38 -0.01
N GLU A 20 -10.47 12.91 -0.77
CA GLU A 20 -10.93 12.30 -2.02
C GLU A 20 -10.47 13.09 -3.24
N TYR A 21 -9.48 12.58 -3.96
CA TYR A 21 -8.87 13.16 -5.15
C TYR A 21 -8.74 12.12 -6.27
N PRO A 22 -9.86 11.60 -6.84
CA PRO A 22 -9.79 10.74 -8.01
C PRO A 22 -9.19 11.50 -9.20
N TYR A 23 -8.66 10.78 -10.18
CA TYR A 23 -7.94 11.37 -11.33
C TYR A 23 -8.70 12.53 -11.99
N SER A 24 -10.02 12.43 -12.09
CA SER A 24 -10.91 13.47 -12.65
C SER A 24 -10.99 14.77 -11.81
N ALA A 25 -10.60 14.72 -10.53
CA ALA A 25 -10.66 15.88 -9.63
C ALA A 25 -9.31 16.61 -9.53
N VAL A 26 -8.24 16.11 -10.16
CA VAL A 26 -6.86 16.59 -9.97
C VAL A 26 -6.43 17.57 -11.06
N ASP A 27 -7.30 17.94 -11.98
CA ASP A 27 -6.96 18.87 -13.06
C ASP A 27 -6.59 20.24 -12.50
N ASN A 28 -5.28 20.51 -12.51
CA ASN A 28 -4.61 21.82 -12.34
C ASN A 28 -4.69 22.50 -10.96
N VAL A 29 -5.21 21.87 -9.91
CA VAL A 29 -5.18 22.45 -8.56
C VAL A 29 -4.08 21.79 -7.74
N PRO A 30 -3.10 22.52 -7.20
CA PRO A 30 -2.13 21.98 -6.26
C PRO A 30 -2.86 21.42 -5.02
N PHE A 31 -2.45 20.24 -4.57
CA PHE A 31 -2.95 19.69 -3.31
C PHE A 31 -2.37 20.49 -2.15
N GLU A 32 -3.21 21.19 -1.40
CA GLU A 32 -2.80 22.18 -0.40
C GLU A 32 -1.94 21.61 0.73
N MET A 33 -2.12 20.32 1.06
CA MET A 33 -1.35 19.67 2.11
C MET A 33 -0.03 19.04 1.63
N LYS A 34 0.28 19.12 0.33
CA LYS A 34 1.57 18.64 -0.19
C LYS A 34 2.72 19.34 0.53
N GLY A 35 3.57 18.58 1.20
CA GLY A 35 4.66 19.09 2.03
C GLY A 35 4.24 19.59 3.41
N LYS A 36 2.96 19.47 3.76
CA LYS A 36 2.38 20.01 5.00
C LYS A 36 1.47 19.02 5.74
N TRP A 37 1.54 17.73 5.44
CA TRP A 37 0.69 16.73 6.09
C TRP A 37 0.82 16.77 7.61
N ASN A 38 2.04 16.86 8.14
CA ASN A 38 2.28 16.95 9.56
C ASN A 38 1.82 18.30 10.15
N GLU A 39 2.09 19.40 9.47
CA GLU A 39 1.68 20.74 9.91
C GLU A 39 0.17 20.93 9.82
N SER A 40 -0.43 20.58 8.68
CA SER A 40 -1.82 20.93 8.37
C SER A 40 -2.84 19.92 8.90
N PHE A 41 -2.50 18.62 8.93
CA PHE A 41 -3.42 17.57 9.35
C PHE A 41 -3.03 16.88 10.66
N PHE A 42 -1.86 16.22 10.74
CA PHE A 42 -1.47 15.42 11.90
C PHE A 42 -1.11 16.27 13.14
N LYS A 43 -0.69 17.51 12.94
CA LYS A 43 -0.31 18.46 14.03
C LYS A 43 0.84 17.94 14.92
N ASN A 44 1.78 17.22 14.31
CA ASN A 44 2.99 16.70 14.93
C ASN A 44 4.11 16.58 13.88
N ASP A 45 5.28 16.10 14.27
CA ASP A 45 6.47 15.90 13.43
C ASP A 45 6.84 14.42 13.24
N HIS A 46 5.91 13.50 13.52
CA HIS A 46 6.14 12.08 13.41
C HIS A 46 6.37 11.63 11.95
N PRO A 47 7.16 10.56 11.75
CA PRO A 47 7.37 9.99 10.41
C PRO A 47 6.05 9.61 9.74
N ILE A 48 5.93 9.91 8.45
CA ILE A 48 4.77 9.52 7.63
C ILE A 48 5.06 8.21 6.92
N VAL A 49 4.12 7.26 7.05
CA VAL A 49 4.13 5.93 6.45
C VAL A 49 2.91 5.78 5.56
N LEU A 50 3.10 5.31 4.31
CA LEU A 50 2.02 5.05 3.37
C LEU A 50 1.72 3.56 3.26
N GLU A 51 0.46 3.19 3.16
CA GLU A 51 0.03 1.91 2.61
C GLU A 51 -0.61 2.15 1.25
N LEU A 52 0.02 1.68 0.16
CA LEU A 52 -0.47 1.84 -1.20
C LEU A 52 -1.27 0.61 -1.64
N GLY A 53 -2.55 0.84 -1.99
CA GLY A 53 -3.50 -0.23 -2.25
C GLY A 53 -4.12 -0.76 -0.96
N CYS A 54 -4.43 0.12 0.00
CA CYS A 54 -4.85 -0.25 1.36
C CYS A 54 -6.17 -1.03 1.44
N GLY A 55 -6.92 -1.14 0.35
CA GLY A 55 -8.16 -1.90 0.31
C GLY A 55 -9.16 -1.49 1.40
N ARG A 56 -9.32 -2.32 2.43
CA ARG A 56 -10.20 -2.03 3.57
C ARG A 56 -9.54 -1.18 4.67
N GLY A 57 -8.24 -0.88 4.54
CA GLY A 57 -7.48 -0.09 5.49
C GLY A 57 -7.12 -0.82 6.80
N GLU A 58 -7.26 -2.14 6.83
CA GLU A 58 -7.02 -2.95 8.04
C GLU A 58 -5.56 -2.86 8.49
N TYR A 59 -4.63 -2.88 7.54
CA TYR A 59 -3.21 -2.79 7.82
C TYR A 59 -2.82 -1.37 8.26
N THR A 60 -3.30 -0.34 7.56
CA THR A 60 -3.11 1.07 7.93
C THR A 60 -3.55 1.35 9.37
N VAL A 61 -4.76 0.88 9.74
CA VAL A 61 -5.31 1.07 11.10
C VAL A 61 -4.54 0.24 12.13
N GLY A 62 -4.19 -1.01 11.79
CA GLY A 62 -3.41 -1.88 12.65
C GLY A 62 -2.04 -1.29 13.00
N LEU A 63 -1.30 -0.82 11.99
CA LEU A 63 -0.02 -0.12 12.18
C LEU A 63 -0.18 1.15 13.02
N GLY A 64 -1.25 1.93 12.76
CA GLY A 64 -1.52 3.14 13.54
C GLY A 64 -1.78 2.88 15.03
N ARG A 65 -2.35 1.73 15.37
CA ARG A 65 -2.52 1.29 16.77
C ARG A 65 -1.21 0.88 17.42
N LEU A 66 -0.34 0.18 16.68
CA LEU A 66 0.94 -0.31 17.20
C LEU A 66 1.98 0.80 17.35
N PHE A 67 1.93 1.81 16.49
CA PHE A 67 2.92 2.90 16.44
C PHE A 67 2.27 4.27 16.58
N PRO A 68 1.93 4.69 17.81
CA PRO A 68 1.32 6.01 18.03
C PRO A 68 2.28 7.18 17.77
N ASP A 69 3.58 6.92 17.64
CA ASP A 69 4.65 7.85 17.29
C ASP A 69 4.94 7.95 15.79
N LYS A 70 4.10 7.33 14.94
CA LYS A 70 4.13 7.44 13.48
C LYS A 70 2.76 7.83 12.94
N ASN A 71 2.74 8.48 11.78
CA ASN A 71 1.54 8.86 11.06
C ASN A 71 1.34 7.93 9.85
N PHE A 72 0.13 7.42 9.65
CA PHE A 72 -0.21 6.45 8.61
C PHE A 72 -1.25 6.99 7.66
N ILE A 73 -1.00 6.82 6.35
CA ILE A 73 -1.94 7.21 5.30
C ILE A 73 -2.21 6.00 4.41
N GLY A 74 -3.45 5.51 4.45
CA GLY A 74 -3.93 4.47 3.54
C GLY A 74 -4.38 5.07 2.21
N VAL A 75 -3.86 4.55 1.11
CA VAL A 75 -4.16 5.04 -0.25
C VAL A 75 -4.82 3.95 -1.08
N ASP A 76 -5.97 4.23 -1.67
CA ASP A 76 -6.67 3.37 -2.63
C ASP A 76 -7.64 4.19 -3.48
N ILE A 77 -8.00 3.68 -4.65
CA ILE A 77 -9.06 4.28 -5.49
C ILE A 77 -10.46 3.77 -5.10
N LYS A 78 -10.53 2.60 -4.45
CA LYS A 78 -11.80 1.94 -4.12
C LYS A 78 -12.37 2.41 -2.78
N GLY A 79 -12.91 3.64 -2.73
CA GLY A 79 -13.45 4.26 -1.52
C GLY A 79 -14.47 3.42 -0.75
N SER A 80 -15.31 2.62 -1.41
CA SER A 80 -16.27 1.74 -0.71
C SER A 80 -15.61 0.62 0.12
N ARG A 81 -14.37 0.22 -0.21
CA ARG A 81 -13.57 -0.72 0.58
C ARG A 81 -12.89 0.03 1.73
N MET A 82 -12.24 1.14 1.44
CA MET A 82 -11.54 2.02 2.39
C MET A 82 -12.44 2.49 3.53
N TRP A 83 -13.76 2.60 3.29
CA TRP A 83 -14.76 2.97 4.28
C TRP A 83 -14.65 2.17 5.60
N SER A 84 -14.27 0.90 5.56
CA SER A 84 -14.12 0.08 6.78
C SER A 84 -13.05 0.64 7.71
N GLY A 85 -11.84 0.82 7.22
CA GLY A 85 -10.72 1.36 8.00
C GLY A 85 -10.94 2.82 8.41
N ALA A 86 -11.51 3.63 7.50
CA ALA A 86 -11.85 5.01 7.79
C ALA A 86 -12.88 5.13 8.93
N THR A 87 -13.91 4.28 8.92
CA THR A 87 -14.91 4.25 9.99
C THR A 87 -14.33 3.76 11.32
N ASP A 88 -13.53 2.68 11.28
CA ASP A 88 -12.89 2.12 12.47
C ASP A 88 -11.94 3.12 13.13
N SER A 89 -11.06 3.76 12.37
CA SER A 89 -10.13 4.75 12.90
C SER A 89 -10.82 6.00 13.43
N LEU A 90 -11.92 6.43 12.79
CA LEU A 90 -12.74 7.56 13.27
C LEU A 90 -13.41 7.23 14.62
N GLN A 91 -14.05 6.07 14.70
CA GLN A 91 -14.71 5.61 15.94
C GLN A 91 -13.73 5.40 17.09
N ALA A 92 -12.52 4.93 16.78
CA ALA A 92 -11.44 4.77 17.75
C ALA A 92 -10.77 6.12 18.13
N GLY A 93 -11.15 7.23 17.51
CA GLY A 93 -10.58 8.55 17.78
C GLY A 93 -9.09 8.67 17.43
N MET A 94 -8.61 7.87 16.49
CA MET A 94 -7.20 7.86 16.08
C MET A 94 -6.82 9.19 15.41
N LYS A 95 -5.69 9.78 15.82
CA LYS A 95 -5.18 11.07 15.31
C LYS A 95 -4.02 10.89 14.35
N ASN A 96 -3.45 9.70 14.29
CA ASN A 96 -2.29 9.34 13.47
C ASN A 96 -2.65 8.52 12.23
N VAL A 97 -3.93 8.48 11.83
CA VAL A 97 -4.40 7.75 10.64
C VAL A 97 -5.19 8.68 9.73
N ALA A 98 -4.90 8.64 8.45
CA ALA A 98 -5.65 9.31 7.40
C ALA A 98 -5.85 8.38 6.20
N PHE A 99 -6.77 8.73 5.32
CA PHE A 99 -7.03 8.01 4.08
C PHE A 99 -7.06 8.97 2.89
N LEU A 100 -6.37 8.59 1.82
CA LEU A 100 -6.32 9.32 0.57
C LEU A 100 -6.91 8.46 -0.56
N ARG A 101 -8.08 8.84 -1.05
CA ARG A 101 -8.70 8.17 -2.19
C ARG A 101 -8.19 8.79 -3.49
N THR A 102 -7.26 8.11 -4.14
CA THR A 102 -6.68 8.54 -5.42
C THR A 102 -6.12 7.37 -6.23
N ASN A 103 -5.74 7.64 -7.47
CA ASN A 103 -4.98 6.70 -8.29
C ASN A 103 -3.50 6.73 -7.87
N ILE A 104 -2.91 5.56 -7.61
CA ILE A 104 -1.50 5.46 -7.15
C ILE A 104 -0.53 5.97 -8.22
N GLU A 105 -0.90 5.94 -9.50
CA GLU A 105 -0.09 6.47 -10.60
C GLU A 105 0.25 7.95 -10.49
N ILE A 106 -0.51 8.69 -9.68
CA ILE A 106 -0.30 10.13 -9.45
C ILE A 106 0.07 10.46 -8.01
N ILE A 107 0.53 9.48 -7.25
CA ILE A 107 0.81 9.61 -5.81
C ILE A 107 1.82 10.72 -5.49
N ASP A 108 2.77 10.98 -6.36
CA ASP A 108 3.77 12.03 -6.22
C ASP A 108 3.20 13.47 -6.29
N ARG A 109 1.92 13.63 -6.64
CA ARG A 109 1.24 14.93 -6.56
C ARG A 109 0.84 15.31 -5.14
N PHE A 110 0.77 14.34 -4.22
CA PHE A 110 0.24 14.51 -2.87
C PHE A 110 1.31 14.65 -1.79
N PHE A 111 2.56 14.39 -2.12
CA PHE A 111 3.69 14.44 -1.19
C PHE A 111 4.85 15.22 -1.78
N SER A 112 5.51 16.01 -0.94
CA SER A 112 6.75 16.73 -1.28
C SER A 112 7.97 15.84 -1.13
N GLU A 113 9.08 16.33 -1.61
CA GLU A 113 10.38 15.70 -1.43
C GLU A 113 10.67 15.43 0.07
N ASN A 114 11.14 14.23 0.37
CA ASN A 114 11.48 13.76 1.72
C ASN A 114 10.34 13.80 2.75
N GLU A 115 9.08 13.82 2.32
CA GLU A 115 7.93 13.88 3.23
C GLU A 115 7.55 12.51 3.81
N VAL A 116 7.83 11.42 3.09
CA VAL A 116 7.44 10.05 3.46
C VAL A 116 8.66 9.23 3.85
N SER A 117 8.54 8.45 4.94
CA SER A 117 9.62 7.60 5.46
C SER A 117 9.56 6.16 4.98
N GLU A 118 8.36 5.60 4.87
CA GLU A 118 8.12 4.18 4.56
C GLU A 118 6.91 4.00 3.65
N ILE A 119 6.95 2.97 2.80
CA ILE A 119 5.82 2.53 1.98
C ILE A 119 5.55 1.05 2.25
N TRP A 120 4.30 0.71 2.50
CA TRP A 120 3.80 -0.65 2.58
C TRP A 120 2.98 -1.01 1.36
N LEU A 121 3.28 -2.16 0.76
CA LEU A 121 2.57 -2.78 -0.34
C LEU A 121 2.03 -4.13 0.16
N THR A 122 0.75 -4.16 0.52
CA THR A 122 0.12 -5.33 1.14
C THR A 122 -0.90 -5.94 0.18
N PHE A 123 -0.64 -7.14 -0.30
CA PHE A 123 -1.54 -7.91 -1.17
C PHE A 123 -2.03 -7.14 -2.42
N SER A 124 -1.14 -6.32 -2.98
CA SER A 124 -1.41 -5.61 -4.23
C SER A 124 -1.49 -6.55 -5.41
N ASP A 125 -2.29 -6.18 -6.42
CA ASP A 125 -2.41 -6.94 -7.67
C ASP A 125 -1.02 -7.06 -8.34
N PRO A 126 -0.55 -8.27 -8.63
CA PRO A 126 0.77 -8.50 -9.22
C PRO A 126 0.95 -7.92 -10.62
N GLN A 127 -0.13 -7.55 -11.32
CA GLN A 127 -0.10 -6.94 -12.66
C GLN A 127 0.83 -7.69 -13.63
N MET A 128 0.66 -9.02 -13.72
CA MET A 128 1.57 -9.94 -14.40
C MET A 128 1.87 -9.55 -15.85
N LYS A 129 0.89 -8.93 -16.54
CA LYS A 129 0.99 -8.56 -17.97
C LYS A 129 1.47 -7.12 -18.21
N LYS A 130 1.54 -6.28 -17.16
CA LYS A 130 1.84 -4.83 -17.30
C LYS A 130 2.78 -4.35 -16.21
N ALA A 131 4.09 -4.40 -16.48
CA ALA A 131 5.11 -3.95 -15.54
C ALA A 131 4.86 -2.52 -15.03
N THR A 132 4.51 -1.58 -15.90
CA THR A 132 4.22 -0.18 -15.55
C THR A 132 3.01 0.02 -14.61
N LYS A 133 2.22 -1.03 -14.37
CA LYS A 133 1.12 -1.02 -13.39
C LYS A 133 1.46 -1.72 -12.07
N ARG A 134 2.59 -2.43 -12.04
CA ARG A 134 3.06 -3.19 -10.86
C ARG A 134 3.68 -2.25 -9.86
N LEU A 135 3.20 -2.24 -8.61
CA LEU A 135 3.62 -1.28 -7.60
C LEU A 135 5.09 -1.41 -7.15
N THR A 136 5.75 -2.53 -7.46
CA THR A 136 7.20 -2.71 -7.23
C THR A 136 8.05 -2.53 -8.50
N SER A 137 7.48 -2.08 -9.63
CA SER A 137 8.25 -1.81 -10.86
C SER A 137 9.14 -0.58 -10.72
N THR A 138 10.17 -0.49 -11.56
CA THR A 138 11.04 0.69 -11.64
C THR A 138 10.24 1.96 -11.97
N TYR A 139 9.16 1.83 -12.76
CA TYR A 139 8.22 2.93 -13.03
C TYR A 139 7.63 3.54 -11.76
N PHE A 140 7.28 2.71 -10.77
CA PHE A 140 6.80 3.19 -9.47
C PHE A 140 7.94 3.58 -8.53
N MET A 141 9.08 2.86 -8.56
CA MET A 141 10.26 3.24 -7.78
C MET A 141 10.71 4.67 -8.11
N GLU A 142 10.72 5.06 -9.38
CA GLU A 142 11.04 6.44 -9.81
C GLU A 142 10.02 7.47 -9.26
N ARG A 143 8.76 7.11 -9.09
CA ARG A 143 7.78 7.99 -8.44
C ARG A 143 8.00 8.09 -6.94
N TYR A 144 8.26 6.95 -6.29
CA TYR A 144 8.48 6.92 -4.84
C TYR A 144 9.72 7.73 -4.44
N ARG A 145 10.79 7.72 -5.23
CA ARG A 145 11.97 8.55 -5.02
C ARG A 145 11.67 10.03 -4.87
N ARG A 146 10.64 10.52 -5.53
CA ARG A 146 10.30 11.95 -5.52
C ARG A 146 9.88 12.43 -4.14
N PHE A 147 9.33 11.57 -3.31
CA PHE A 147 8.79 11.94 -2.00
C PHE A 147 9.31 11.11 -0.82
N LEU A 148 9.93 9.96 -1.06
CA LEU A 148 10.58 9.21 0.01
C LEU A 148 11.81 9.96 0.53
N LYS A 149 12.06 9.82 1.83
CA LYS A 149 13.33 10.25 2.44
C LYS A 149 14.50 9.47 1.85
N PRO A 150 15.74 9.99 1.93
CA PRO A 150 16.92 9.18 1.71
C PRO A 150 16.85 7.90 2.55
N ASP A 151 17.24 6.77 1.95
CA ASP A 151 17.13 5.43 2.56
C ASP A 151 15.70 5.02 2.96
N GLY A 152 14.71 5.60 2.28
CA GLY A 152 13.30 5.27 2.47
C GLY A 152 13.03 3.77 2.31
N ILE A 153 12.20 3.22 3.19
CA ILE A 153 11.95 1.78 3.30
C ILE A 153 10.71 1.41 2.50
N ILE A 154 10.79 0.32 1.75
CA ILE A 154 9.66 -0.30 1.07
C ILE A 154 9.44 -1.71 1.62
N HIS A 155 8.22 -1.98 2.02
CA HIS A 155 7.76 -3.28 2.50
C HIS A 155 6.82 -3.89 1.45
N LEU A 156 7.10 -5.12 1.04
CA LEU A 156 6.20 -5.95 0.24
C LEU A 156 5.75 -7.14 1.06
N LYS A 157 4.44 -7.30 1.24
CA LYS A 157 3.80 -8.47 1.83
C LYS A 157 2.81 -9.03 0.82
N THR A 158 3.01 -10.27 0.36
CA THR A 158 2.24 -10.82 -0.76
C THR A 158 2.07 -12.34 -0.68
N ASP A 159 0.95 -12.84 -1.20
CA ASP A 159 0.70 -14.25 -1.48
C ASP A 159 1.23 -14.66 -2.88
N SER A 160 1.42 -13.70 -3.78
CA SER A 160 1.82 -13.91 -5.16
C SER A 160 3.29 -14.32 -5.30
N ASN A 161 3.54 -15.51 -5.87
CA ASN A 161 4.88 -15.95 -6.25
C ASN A 161 5.48 -15.05 -7.31
N PHE A 162 4.66 -14.65 -8.29
CA PHE A 162 5.08 -13.76 -9.38
C PHE A 162 5.55 -12.41 -8.83
N MET A 163 4.75 -11.76 -7.96
CA MET A 163 5.08 -10.45 -7.41
C MET A 163 6.36 -10.50 -6.57
N PHE A 164 6.51 -11.53 -5.74
CA PHE A 164 7.72 -11.74 -4.94
C PHE A 164 8.96 -11.96 -5.82
N THR A 165 8.88 -12.88 -6.78
CA THR A 165 9.98 -13.21 -7.69
C THR A 165 10.40 -12.02 -8.54
N TYR A 166 9.44 -11.30 -9.11
CA TYR A 166 9.71 -10.07 -9.85
C TYR A 166 10.42 -9.03 -8.97
N THR A 167 9.91 -8.79 -7.76
CA THR A 167 10.49 -7.79 -6.86
C THR A 167 11.92 -8.17 -6.46
N ARG A 168 12.19 -9.45 -6.21
CA ARG A 168 13.54 -9.96 -5.97
C ARG A 168 14.48 -9.65 -7.13
N TYR A 169 14.09 -9.97 -8.37
CA TYR A 169 14.91 -9.67 -9.54
C TYR A 169 15.11 -8.16 -9.78
N MET A 170 14.07 -7.36 -9.55
CA MET A 170 14.19 -5.90 -9.63
C MET A 170 15.20 -5.36 -8.59
N ILE A 171 15.19 -5.89 -7.38
CA ILE A 171 16.15 -5.55 -6.33
C ILE A 171 17.57 -5.98 -6.73
N GLU A 172 17.76 -7.21 -7.20
CA GLU A 172 19.05 -7.78 -7.63
C GLU A 172 19.63 -6.98 -8.81
N GLU A 173 18.82 -6.70 -9.85
CA GLU A 173 19.25 -5.94 -11.03
C GLU A 173 19.76 -4.54 -10.66
N ASN A 174 19.17 -3.91 -9.66
CA ASN A 174 19.48 -2.55 -9.24
C ASN A 174 20.35 -2.48 -7.97
N ASN A 175 20.84 -3.62 -7.47
CA ASN A 175 21.66 -3.72 -6.27
C ASN A 175 21.07 -2.97 -5.06
N LEU A 176 19.74 -3.04 -4.86
CA LEU A 176 19.08 -2.33 -3.78
C LEU A 176 19.37 -3.01 -2.43
N PRO A 177 19.62 -2.25 -1.35
CA PRO A 177 19.86 -2.81 -0.03
C PRO A 177 18.61 -3.55 0.51
N VAL A 178 18.79 -4.76 1.02
CA VAL A 178 17.72 -5.61 1.56
C VAL A 178 17.96 -5.88 3.03
N ASP A 179 16.97 -5.59 3.88
CA ASP A 179 17.00 -5.95 5.29
C ASP A 179 16.45 -7.36 5.53
N VAL A 180 15.33 -7.70 4.86
CA VAL A 180 14.63 -8.98 5.03
C VAL A 180 14.08 -9.45 3.69
N MET A 181 14.20 -10.75 3.42
CA MET A 181 13.56 -11.42 2.30
C MET A 181 13.20 -12.86 2.71
N THR A 182 11.92 -13.22 2.65
CA THR A 182 11.44 -14.57 2.98
C THR A 182 10.27 -14.99 2.11
N GLU A 183 10.27 -16.24 1.67
CA GLU A 183 9.19 -16.87 0.91
C GLU A 183 8.08 -17.43 1.81
N ASP A 184 8.33 -17.53 3.12
CA ASP A 184 7.38 -18.05 4.09
C ASP A 184 7.52 -17.28 5.42
N LEU A 185 6.77 -16.21 5.52
CA LEU A 185 6.83 -15.29 6.64
C LEU A 185 6.52 -15.98 7.98
N TYR A 186 5.46 -16.78 8.02
CA TYR A 186 4.95 -17.34 9.28
C TYR A 186 5.77 -18.54 9.79
N HIS A 187 6.40 -19.31 8.91
CA HIS A 187 7.28 -20.42 9.31
C HIS A 187 8.75 -20.00 9.45
N SER A 188 9.11 -18.81 8.99
CA SER A 188 10.49 -18.29 9.08
C SER A 188 10.91 -17.88 10.50
N GLY A 189 9.97 -17.74 11.43
CA GLY A 189 10.20 -17.14 12.75
C GLY A 189 10.36 -15.61 12.73
N MET A 190 10.21 -14.96 11.57
CA MET A 190 10.33 -13.51 11.40
C MET A 190 9.00 -12.75 11.53
N ALA A 191 7.88 -13.46 11.71
CA ALA A 191 6.58 -12.85 11.94
C ALA A 191 6.55 -12.25 13.35
N ASP A 192 6.77 -10.97 13.44
CA ASP A 192 6.57 -10.17 14.65
C ASP A 192 5.11 -9.63 14.72
N GLU A 193 4.84 -8.78 15.71
CA GLU A 193 3.52 -8.19 15.90
C GLU A 193 3.06 -7.37 14.66
N ILE A 194 3.97 -6.67 14.01
CA ILE A 194 3.71 -5.86 12.81
C ILE A 194 3.28 -6.74 11.65
N LEU A 195 4.06 -7.77 11.37
CA LEU A 195 3.84 -8.68 10.26
C LEU A 195 2.66 -9.63 10.53
N SER A 196 2.23 -9.75 11.80
CA SER A 196 1.06 -10.53 12.21
C SER A 196 -0.27 -9.79 12.06
N ILE A 197 -0.28 -8.51 11.69
CA ILE A 197 -1.51 -7.82 11.29
C ILE A 197 -2.05 -8.53 10.06
N LYS A 198 -3.22 -9.18 10.21
CA LYS A 198 -3.84 -9.95 9.13
C LYS A 198 -4.98 -9.15 8.51
N THR A 199 -4.88 -8.95 7.20
CA THR A 199 -6.00 -8.42 6.44
C THR A 199 -7.05 -9.51 6.19
N TYR A 200 -8.28 -9.10 5.89
CA TYR A 200 -9.34 -10.02 5.50
C TYR A 200 -8.93 -10.97 4.35
N TYR A 201 -8.21 -10.44 3.37
CA TYR A 201 -7.71 -11.24 2.25
C TYR A 201 -6.60 -12.20 2.66
N GLU A 202 -5.69 -11.77 3.52
CA GLU A 202 -4.60 -12.61 4.00
C GLU A 202 -5.11 -13.84 4.74
N GLN A 203 -6.10 -13.68 5.62
CA GLN A 203 -6.68 -14.81 6.31
C GLN A 203 -7.27 -15.84 5.33
N GLN A 204 -7.93 -15.38 4.27
CA GLN A 204 -8.44 -16.27 3.23
C GLN A 204 -7.35 -17.07 2.50
N TRP A 205 -6.16 -16.47 2.29
CA TRP A 205 -5.04 -17.14 1.63
C TRP A 205 -4.37 -18.17 2.55
N LEU A 206 -4.18 -17.82 3.82
CA LEU A 206 -3.67 -18.75 4.82
C LEU A 206 -4.60 -19.97 5.01
N ASP A 207 -5.90 -19.76 5.03
CA ASP A 207 -6.90 -20.83 5.11
C ASP A 207 -6.85 -21.77 3.88
N ARG A 208 -6.31 -21.31 2.76
CA ARG A 208 -6.07 -22.11 1.54
C ARG A 208 -4.66 -22.73 1.48
N GLY A 209 -3.86 -22.58 2.52
CA GLY A 209 -2.51 -23.13 2.60
C GLY A 209 -1.46 -22.42 1.76
N LEU A 210 -1.71 -21.15 1.38
CA LEU A 210 -0.72 -20.34 0.66
C LEU A 210 0.25 -19.69 1.63
N ASN A 211 1.55 -19.72 1.28
CA ASN A 211 2.58 -19.05 2.05
C ASN A 211 2.56 -17.54 1.76
N ILE A 212 2.69 -16.75 2.80
CA ILE A 212 2.84 -15.30 2.68
C ILE A 212 4.33 -14.96 2.63
N LYS A 213 4.69 -14.18 1.64
CA LYS A 213 6.05 -13.74 1.36
C LYS A 213 6.25 -12.32 1.81
N TYR A 214 7.47 -11.99 2.20
CA TYR A 214 7.81 -10.66 2.67
C TYR A 214 9.19 -10.23 2.22
N ILE A 215 9.28 -8.96 1.78
CA ILE A 215 10.54 -8.28 1.47
C ILE A 215 10.53 -6.90 2.13
N LYS A 216 11.65 -6.54 2.77
CA LYS A 216 11.94 -5.21 3.26
C LYS A 216 13.24 -4.74 2.65
N PHE A 217 13.19 -3.64 1.90
CA PHE A 217 14.35 -3.10 1.19
C PHE A 217 14.35 -1.57 1.20
N HIS A 218 15.50 -0.99 0.86
CA HIS A 218 15.69 0.46 0.79
C HIS A 218 15.73 0.93 -0.66
N LEU A 219 15.17 2.10 -0.90
CA LEU A 219 15.18 2.75 -2.20
C LEU A 219 16.09 3.98 -2.19
N PRO A 220 17.30 3.91 -2.79
CA PRO A 220 18.19 5.06 -2.92
C PRO A 220 17.57 6.17 -3.75
N LYS A 221 17.88 7.42 -3.41
CA LYS A 221 17.40 8.62 -4.12
C LYS A 221 17.90 8.72 -5.55
N GLU A 222 19.12 8.25 -5.79
CA GLU A 222 19.85 8.42 -7.03
C GLU A 222 20.22 7.08 -7.66
N GLY A 223 20.72 7.14 -8.87
CA GLY A 223 21.09 5.97 -9.67
C GLY A 223 20.01 5.63 -10.70
N GLU A 224 20.41 5.16 -11.87
CA GLU A 224 19.52 4.67 -12.91
C GLU A 224 18.91 3.33 -12.45
N LEU A 225 17.61 3.16 -12.67
CA LEU A 225 16.90 1.91 -12.37
C LEU A 225 16.58 1.17 -13.67
N HIS A 226 16.90 -0.12 -13.69
CA HIS A 226 16.67 -1.01 -14.81
C HIS A 226 15.61 -2.06 -14.47
N GLU A 227 14.69 -2.29 -15.39
CA GLU A 227 13.73 -3.41 -15.29
C GLU A 227 14.50 -4.74 -15.45
N PRO A 228 14.18 -5.76 -14.66
CA PRO A 228 14.77 -7.08 -14.84
C PRO A 228 14.32 -7.69 -16.16
N ASP A 229 15.27 -8.15 -16.97
CA ASP A 229 15.02 -8.89 -18.22
C ASP A 229 15.00 -10.40 -17.95
N VAL A 230 13.94 -10.86 -17.29
CA VAL A 230 13.75 -12.25 -16.88
C VAL A 230 12.33 -12.72 -17.18
N GLU A 231 12.21 -13.97 -17.61
CA GLU A 231 10.92 -14.62 -17.72
C GLU A 231 10.51 -15.20 -16.35
N ILE A 232 9.33 -14.83 -15.89
CA ILE A 232 8.79 -15.26 -14.60
C ILE A 232 7.51 -16.05 -14.84
N GLU A 233 7.42 -17.21 -14.20
CA GLU A 233 6.22 -18.02 -14.24
C GLU A 233 5.03 -17.25 -13.68
N LEU A 234 3.91 -17.27 -14.41
CA LEU A 234 2.70 -16.58 -14.00
C LEU A 234 2.00 -17.35 -12.88
N ASP A 235 1.46 -16.62 -11.91
CA ASP A 235 0.62 -17.24 -10.89
C ASP A 235 -0.65 -17.83 -11.55
N GLU A 236 -1.04 -19.02 -11.12
CA GLU A 236 -2.34 -19.63 -11.50
C GLU A 236 -3.56 -18.89 -10.91
N TYR A 237 -3.30 -17.85 -10.18
CA TYR A 237 -4.19 -17.03 -9.36
C TYR A 237 -5.41 -16.49 -10.12
N LEU A 238 -5.28 -16.15 -11.40
CA LEU A 238 -6.39 -15.60 -12.20
C LEU A 238 -7.52 -16.62 -12.43
N SER A 239 -7.23 -17.91 -12.40
CA SER A 239 -8.25 -18.95 -12.57
C SER A 239 -9.15 -19.11 -11.34
N LEU A 240 -8.61 -18.81 -10.14
CA LEU A 240 -9.32 -18.95 -8.87
C LEU A 240 -10.22 -17.75 -8.54
N ILE A 241 -9.88 -16.54 -9.01
CA ILE A 241 -10.72 -15.35 -8.81
C ILE A 241 -12.00 -15.42 -9.66
N HIS A 242 -11.93 -15.97 -10.86
CA HIS A 242 -13.10 -16.12 -11.73
C HIS A 242 -14.09 -17.21 -11.28
N ILE A 243 -13.66 -18.13 -10.41
CA ILE A 243 -14.54 -19.19 -9.85
C ILE A 243 -15.37 -18.68 -8.66
N SER A 244 -15.00 -17.57 -8.04
CA SER A 244 -15.64 -17.07 -6.82
C SER A 244 -16.60 -15.88 -6.99
N GLU A 245 -16.84 -15.40 -8.21
CA GLU A 245 -17.96 -14.49 -8.43
C GLU A 245 -19.25 -15.29 -8.66
N PRO A 246 -20.20 -15.30 -7.70
CA PRO A 246 -21.51 -15.87 -7.98
C PRO A 246 -22.16 -15.01 -9.07
N THR A 247 -22.47 -15.61 -10.20
CA THR A 247 -23.38 -15.05 -11.18
C THR A 247 -24.67 -14.66 -10.45
N ARG A 248 -24.88 -13.35 -10.29
CA ARG A 248 -26.17 -12.86 -9.81
C ARG A 248 -27.22 -13.11 -10.89
N PRO A 249 -28.39 -13.67 -10.50
CA PRO A 249 -29.53 -13.75 -11.40
C PRO A 249 -30.06 -12.37 -11.75
#